data_b021ce3cf8b5100975ac4581983b1c3a
#
_entry.id   b021ce3cf8b5100975ac4581983b1c3a
#
_cell.length_a   1.000
_cell.length_b   1.000
_cell.length_c   1.000
_cell.angle_alpha   90.00
_cell.angle_beta   90.00
_cell.angle_gamma   90.00
#
_symmetry.space_group_name_H-M   'P 1'
#
loop_
_entity.id
_entity.type
_entity.pdbx_description
1 polymer ?
#
loop_
_entity_poly.entity_id
_entity_poly.type
_entity_poly.pdbx_seq_one_letter_code
_entity_poly.pdbx_strand_id
1 'polypeptide(L)'
;MASVEYGYVNTVNREAGTVTVIQPDRNQNITGEMALFSHCGEFKVPEVGDLVVLVRWGSTSSEGVVLGGWWSEGNPPPEGYGFYKDTGNGTAISEKGGELSLKDSGGAMWIKGLIEILEDHEKRIAKLGG
;
A
#
# COMPACT_ATOMS: atom_id res chain seq x y z
N MET A 1 14.27 -24.04 -9.34
CA MET A 1 14.66 -22.70 -9.76
C MET A 1 13.52 -21.73 -9.53
N ALA A 2 13.80 -20.55 -9.00
CA ALA A 2 12.77 -19.53 -8.79
C ALA A 2 12.31 -18.91 -10.11
N SER A 3 11.05 -18.59 -10.21
CA SER A 3 10.48 -17.87 -11.34
C SER A 3 9.73 -16.63 -10.87
N VAL A 4 9.73 -15.62 -11.71
CA VAL A 4 8.96 -14.37 -11.51
C VAL A 4 7.74 -14.45 -12.42
N GLU A 5 6.56 -14.28 -11.82
CA GLU A 5 5.28 -14.43 -12.51
C GLU A 5 4.38 -13.27 -12.16
N TYR A 6 3.25 -13.14 -12.83
CA TYR A 6 2.27 -12.11 -12.53
C TYR A 6 0.85 -12.68 -12.61
N GLY A 7 -0.08 -11.93 -12.06
CA GLY A 7 -1.48 -12.27 -12.16
C GLY A 7 -2.35 -11.27 -11.40
N TYR A 8 -3.61 -11.60 -11.30
CA TYR A 8 -4.61 -10.77 -10.61
C TYR A 8 -5.05 -11.44 -9.33
N VAL A 9 -5.15 -10.68 -8.25
CA VAL A 9 -5.61 -11.22 -6.97
C VAL A 9 -7.03 -11.78 -7.13
N ASN A 10 -7.21 -13.04 -6.78
CA ASN A 10 -8.48 -13.75 -6.85
C ASN A 10 -9.22 -13.77 -5.52
N THR A 11 -8.54 -14.20 -4.46
CA THR A 11 -9.08 -14.20 -3.10
C THR A 11 -8.06 -13.66 -2.11
N VAL A 12 -8.54 -13.13 -0.99
CA VAL A 12 -7.71 -12.55 0.05
C VAL A 12 -8.10 -13.17 1.39
N ASN A 13 -7.09 -13.62 2.14
CA ASN A 13 -7.24 -14.05 3.53
C ASN A 13 -6.45 -13.10 4.43
N ARG A 14 -7.12 -12.12 4.99
CA ARG A 14 -6.48 -11.07 5.80
C ARG A 14 -5.88 -11.61 7.09
N GLU A 15 -6.52 -12.59 7.69
CA GLU A 15 -6.07 -13.18 8.94
C GLU A 15 -4.75 -13.95 8.76
N ALA A 16 -4.64 -14.71 7.67
CA ALA A 16 -3.44 -15.48 7.37
C ALA A 16 -2.36 -14.67 6.66
N GLY A 17 -2.72 -13.53 6.07
CA GLY A 17 -1.80 -12.74 5.24
C GLY A 17 -1.48 -13.42 3.92
N THR A 18 -2.47 -14.10 3.32
CA THR A 18 -2.30 -14.85 2.07
C THR A 18 -3.31 -14.40 1.02
N VAL A 19 -2.98 -14.68 -0.24
CA VAL A 19 -3.86 -14.45 -1.37
C VAL A 19 -3.75 -15.60 -2.35
N THR A 20 -4.79 -15.80 -3.18
CA THR A 20 -4.69 -16.62 -4.38
C THR A 20 -4.66 -15.70 -5.60
N VAL A 21 -4.00 -16.13 -6.67
CA VAL A 21 -3.75 -15.29 -7.85
C VAL A 21 -4.20 -16.05 -9.10
N ILE A 22 -4.94 -15.36 -9.97
CA ILE A 22 -5.29 -15.86 -11.30
C ILE A 22 -4.17 -15.45 -12.26
N GLN A 23 -3.64 -16.41 -13.02
CA GLN A 23 -2.53 -16.19 -13.95
C GLN A 23 -3.02 -16.29 -15.40
N PRO A 24 -3.30 -15.15 -16.09
CA PRO A 24 -3.85 -15.15 -17.44
C PRO A 24 -2.94 -15.81 -18.47
N ASP A 25 -1.62 -15.64 -18.33
CA ASP A 25 -0.62 -16.23 -19.21
C ASP A 25 -0.43 -17.73 -19.01
N ARG A 26 -1.11 -18.31 -18.02
CA ARG A 26 -1.08 -19.74 -17.68
C ARG A 26 -2.48 -20.34 -17.71
N ASN A 27 -3.25 -20.05 -18.76
CA ASN A 27 -4.62 -20.56 -18.98
C ASN A 27 -5.57 -20.25 -17.83
N GLN A 28 -5.48 -19.05 -17.24
CA GLN A 28 -6.31 -18.64 -16.10
C GLN A 28 -6.15 -19.55 -14.87
N ASN A 29 -4.99 -20.16 -14.74
CA ASN A 29 -4.68 -20.98 -13.59
C ASN A 29 -4.74 -20.18 -12.30
N ILE A 30 -5.30 -20.78 -11.24
CA ILE A 30 -5.38 -20.14 -9.93
C ILE A 30 -4.36 -20.78 -9.02
N THR A 31 -3.53 -19.96 -8.37
CA THR A 31 -2.51 -20.47 -7.43
C THR A 31 -3.18 -20.98 -6.15
N GLY A 32 -2.45 -21.77 -5.36
CA GLY A 32 -2.80 -21.99 -3.96
C GLY A 32 -2.64 -20.70 -3.17
N GLU A 33 -2.94 -20.74 -1.88
CA GLU A 33 -2.74 -19.57 -1.01
C GLU A 33 -1.23 -19.28 -0.89
N MET A 34 -0.83 -18.08 -1.28
CA MET A 34 0.55 -17.61 -1.26
C MET A 34 0.70 -16.50 -0.24
N ALA A 35 1.78 -16.54 0.53
CA ALA A 35 2.06 -15.50 1.52
C ALA A 35 2.31 -14.15 0.86
N LEU A 36 1.84 -13.09 1.51
CA LEU A 36 2.18 -11.73 1.11
C LEU A 36 3.56 -11.35 1.63
N PHE A 37 4.33 -10.66 0.79
CA PHE A 37 5.65 -10.15 1.18
C PHE A 37 5.51 -9.10 2.28
N SER A 38 6.32 -9.25 3.32
CA SER A 38 6.37 -8.28 4.42
C SER A 38 7.64 -7.44 4.28
N HIS A 39 7.49 -6.22 3.78
CA HIS A 39 8.63 -5.31 3.69
C HIS A 39 8.89 -4.70 5.07
N CYS A 40 9.88 -5.27 5.79
CA CYS A 40 10.27 -4.82 7.13
C CYS A 40 9.10 -4.75 8.12
N GLY A 41 8.21 -5.76 8.06
CA GLY A 41 7.06 -5.82 8.95
C GLY A 41 5.84 -5.01 8.50
N GLU A 42 5.91 -4.40 7.34
CA GLU A 42 4.76 -3.68 6.78
C GLU A 42 3.67 -4.66 6.37
N PHE A 43 2.44 -4.35 6.72
CA PHE A 43 1.26 -5.13 6.35
C PHE A 43 0.30 -4.28 5.54
N LYS A 44 0.15 -4.62 4.28
CA LYS A 44 -0.90 -4.07 3.42
C LYS A 44 -1.42 -5.19 2.53
N VAL A 45 -2.71 -5.43 2.59
CA VAL A 45 -3.35 -6.49 1.82
C VAL A 45 -3.85 -5.89 0.50
N PRO A 46 -3.51 -6.50 -0.65
CA PRO A 46 -4.07 -6.07 -1.93
C PRO A 46 -5.56 -6.36 -2.00
N GLU A 47 -6.23 -5.73 -2.94
CA GLU A 47 -7.64 -5.96 -3.20
C GLU A 47 -7.83 -6.99 -4.30
N VAL A 48 -8.97 -7.69 -4.29
CA VAL A 48 -9.35 -8.60 -5.37
C VAL A 48 -9.35 -7.83 -6.69
N GLY A 49 -8.70 -8.40 -7.70
CA GLY A 49 -8.55 -7.76 -9.01
C GLY A 49 -7.26 -6.97 -9.19
N ASP A 50 -6.51 -6.72 -8.13
CA ASP A 50 -5.22 -6.03 -8.24
C ASP A 50 -4.23 -6.87 -9.05
N LEU A 51 -3.48 -6.19 -9.92
CA LEU A 51 -2.40 -6.81 -10.67
C LEU A 51 -1.16 -6.88 -9.78
N VAL A 52 -0.63 -8.09 -9.62
CA VAL A 52 0.49 -8.33 -8.70
C VAL A 52 1.58 -9.16 -9.37
N VAL A 53 2.82 -8.95 -8.90
CA VAL A 53 3.96 -9.79 -9.24
C VAL A 53 4.20 -10.76 -8.10
N LEU A 54 4.59 -11.99 -8.45
CA LEU A 54 4.90 -13.02 -7.47
C LEU A 54 6.21 -13.73 -7.83
N VAL A 55 6.86 -14.26 -6.81
CA VAL A 55 8.06 -15.08 -6.97
C VAL A 55 7.74 -16.47 -6.45
N ARG A 56 7.94 -17.46 -7.29
CA ARG A 56 7.72 -18.86 -6.97
C ARG A 56 9.05 -19.57 -6.91
N TRP A 57 9.28 -20.34 -5.86
CA TRP A 57 10.57 -21.07 -5.71
C TRP A 57 10.42 -22.58 -5.54
N GLY A 58 9.22 -23.05 -5.39
CA GLY A 58 8.96 -24.47 -5.22
C GLY A 58 8.17 -25.08 -6.37
N SER A 59 7.84 -26.34 -6.21
CA SER A 59 7.08 -27.10 -7.21
C SER A 59 5.58 -27.09 -6.98
N THR A 60 5.12 -26.65 -5.81
CA THR A 60 3.69 -26.56 -5.51
C THR A 60 3.15 -25.16 -5.86
N SER A 61 1.84 -25.07 -6.01
CA SER A 61 1.18 -23.81 -6.38
C SER A 61 1.19 -22.73 -5.30
N SER A 62 1.61 -23.09 -4.08
CA SER A 62 1.65 -22.15 -2.95
C SER A 62 3.06 -21.83 -2.47
N GLU A 63 4.09 -22.43 -3.07
CA GLU A 63 5.47 -22.16 -2.68
C GLU A 63 6.01 -20.92 -3.37
N GLY A 64 5.97 -19.81 -2.65
CA GLY A 64 6.40 -18.52 -3.17
C GLY A 64 5.86 -17.39 -2.32
N VAL A 65 6.01 -16.19 -2.83
CA VAL A 65 5.55 -14.98 -2.15
C VAL A 65 4.99 -14.00 -3.18
N VAL A 66 3.92 -13.30 -2.82
CA VAL A 66 3.33 -12.23 -3.63
C VAL A 66 3.93 -10.91 -3.16
N LEU A 67 4.63 -10.21 -4.07
CA LEU A 67 5.31 -8.95 -3.74
C LEU A 67 4.37 -7.75 -3.75
N GLY A 68 3.34 -7.74 -4.59
CA GLY A 68 2.42 -6.64 -4.76
C GLY A 68 2.44 -6.06 -6.16
N GLY A 69 1.87 -4.88 -6.32
CA GLY A 69 1.72 -4.24 -7.62
C GLY A 69 2.93 -3.39 -8.03
N TRP A 70 2.79 -2.76 -9.19
CA TRP A 70 3.80 -1.84 -9.71
C TRP A 70 3.10 -0.69 -10.43
N TRP A 71 3.83 0.41 -10.61
CA TRP A 71 3.35 1.55 -11.38
C TRP A 71 3.43 1.26 -12.87
N SER A 72 2.46 1.76 -13.61
CA SER A 72 2.39 1.56 -15.06
C SER A 72 1.68 2.73 -15.71
N GLU A 73 1.61 2.73 -17.04
CA GLU A 73 0.88 3.75 -17.79
C GLU A 73 -0.61 3.76 -17.41
N GLY A 74 -1.20 2.58 -17.18
CA GLY A 74 -2.60 2.45 -16.74
C GLY A 74 -2.81 2.68 -15.27
N ASN A 75 -1.74 2.73 -14.47
CA ASN A 75 -1.76 2.97 -13.03
C ASN A 75 -0.53 3.79 -12.66
N PRO A 76 -0.48 5.09 -13.05
CA PRO A 76 0.69 5.92 -12.81
C PRO A 76 0.82 6.31 -11.33
N PRO A 77 2.06 6.62 -10.88
CA PRO A 77 2.22 7.17 -9.54
C PRO A 77 1.59 8.55 -9.44
N PRO A 78 1.20 8.99 -8.23
CA PRO A 78 0.68 10.34 -8.04
C PRO A 78 1.72 11.39 -8.44
N GLU A 79 1.27 12.41 -9.18
CA GLU A 79 2.16 13.45 -9.71
C GLU A 79 2.65 14.39 -8.61
N GLY A 80 3.93 14.72 -8.64
CA GLY A 80 4.52 15.75 -7.78
C GLY A 80 4.93 15.29 -6.40
N TYR A 81 4.76 14.02 -6.06
CA TYR A 81 5.16 13.50 -4.74
C TYR A 81 6.57 12.91 -4.78
N GLY A 82 7.36 13.16 -3.74
CA GLY A 82 8.63 12.48 -3.51
C GLY A 82 8.43 11.12 -2.84
N PHE A 83 7.36 10.99 -2.05
CA PHE A 83 6.95 9.75 -1.42
C PHE A 83 5.42 9.70 -1.36
N TYR A 84 4.86 8.54 -1.67
CA TYR A 84 3.41 8.32 -1.53
C TYR A 84 3.17 6.87 -1.16
N LYS A 85 2.51 6.66 -0.02
CA LYS A 85 2.12 5.34 0.43
C LYS A 85 0.60 5.30 0.60
N ASP A 86 -0.07 4.60 -0.30
CA ASP A 86 -1.49 4.30 -0.16
C ASP A 86 -1.64 3.19 0.87
N THR A 87 -2.25 3.49 2.01
CA THR A 87 -2.43 2.54 3.11
C THR A 87 -3.79 1.83 3.06
N GLY A 88 -4.60 2.15 2.06
CA GLY A 88 -5.91 1.50 1.87
C GLY A 88 -7.07 2.30 2.46
N ASN A 89 -8.28 2.02 1.98
CA ASN A 89 -9.51 2.63 2.49
C ASN A 89 -9.52 4.16 2.48
N GLY A 90 -8.86 4.78 1.50
CA GLY A 90 -8.79 6.24 1.39
C GLY A 90 -7.74 6.88 2.30
N THR A 91 -6.86 6.10 2.90
CA THR A 91 -5.79 6.61 3.76
C THR A 91 -4.45 6.59 3.04
N ALA A 92 -3.55 7.52 3.38
CA ALA A 92 -2.24 7.62 2.75
C ALA A 92 -1.25 8.39 3.61
N ILE A 93 0.03 8.11 3.39
CA ILE A 93 1.15 8.88 3.94
C ILE A 93 1.94 9.41 2.75
N SER A 94 2.25 10.70 2.73
CA SER A 94 2.91 11.29 1.55
C SER A 94 3.85 12.43 1.91
N GLU A 95 4.81 12.69 1.02
CA GLU A 95 5.72 13.83 1.08
C GLU A 95 5.67 14.56 -0.25
N LYS A 96 5.62 15.88 -0.21
CA LYS A 96 5.62 16.73 -1.39
C LYS A 96 6.32 18.04 -1.06
N GLY A 97 7.43 18.33 -1.75
CA GLY A 97 8.15 19.59 -1.55
C GLY A 97 8.69 19.79 -0.14
N GLY A 98 9.05 18.72 0.57
CA GLY A 98 9.55 18.78 1.93
C GLY A 98 8.47 18.79 3.00
N GLU A 99 7.20 18.66 2.62
CA GLU A 99 6.07 18.65 3.55
C GLU A 99 5.49 17.25 3.66
N LEU A 100 5.30 16.77 4.90
CA LEU A 100 4.71 15.47 5.18
C LEU A 100 3.20 15.61 5.43
N SER A 101 2.42 14.69 4.84
CA SER A 101 0.98 14.66 5.00
C SER A 101 0.50 13.29 5.48
N LEU A 102 -0.49 13.29 6.35
CA LEU A 102 -1.27 12.11 6.74
C LEU A 102 -2.70 12.33 6.26
N LYS A 103 -3.23 11.37 5.52
CA LYS A 103 -4.57 11.44 4.96
C LYS A 103 -5.42 10.30 5.50
N ASP A 104 -6.66 10.61 5.88
CA ASP A 104 -7.69 9.61 6.13
C ASP A 104 -8.90 9.84 5.20
N SER A 105 -9.97 9.09 5.38
CA SER A 105 -11.16 9.22 4.55
C SER A 105 -11.88 10.56 4.71
N GLY A 106 -11.61 11.30 5.79
CA GLY A 106 -12.20 12.61 6.06
C GLY A 106 -11.38 13.79 5.53
N GLY A 107 -10.14 13.57 5.11
CA GLY A 107 -9.28 14.65 4.60
C GLY A 107 -7.81 14.41 4.84
N ALA A 108 -6.99 15.40 4.52
CA ALA A 108 -5.54 15.36 4.66
C ALA A 108 -5.06 16.41 5.66
N MET A 109 -4.04 16.05 6.45
CA MET A 109 -3.39 16.97 7.38
C MET A 109 -1.90 17.02 7.03
N TRP A 110 -1.43 18.18 6.66
CA TRP A 110 0.00 18.45 6.48
C TRP A 110 0.63 18.80 7.83
N ILE A 111 1.77 18.23 8.12
CA ILE A 111 2.44 18.44 9.42
C ILE A 111 2.71 19.93 9.66
N LYS A 112 3.12 20.67 8.63
CA LYS A 112 3.33 22.11 8.71
C LYS A 112 2.05 22.84 9.16
N GLY A 113 0.91 22.48 8.58
CA GLY A 113 -0.36 23.08 8.96
C GLY A 113 -0.76 22.77 10.41
N LEU A 114 -0.49 21.54 10.87
CA LEU A 114 -0.75 21.17 12.26
C LEU A 114 0.12 21.97 13.23
N ILE A 115 1.40 22.16 12.91
CA ILE A 115 2.31 22.97 13.73
C ILE A 115 1.79 24.40 13.84
N GLU A 116 1.37 25.00 12.73
CA GLU A 116 0.82 26.36 12.71
C GLU A 116 -0.44 26.48 13.57
N ILE A 117 -1.34 25.50 13.52
CA ILE A 117 -2.56 25.47 14.33
C ILE A 117 -2.21 25.40 15.82
N LEU A 118 -1.29 24.52 16.19
CA LEU A 118 -0.86 24.36 17.58
C LEU A 118 -0.21 25.62 18.11
N GLU A 119 0.65 26.27 17.33
CA GLU A 119 1.28 27.53 17.71
C GLU A 119 0.23 28.64 17.92
N ASP A 120 -0.77 28.73 17.05
CA ASP A 120 -1.84 29.70 17.17
C ASP A 120 -2.69 29.46 18.43
N HIS A 121 -3.04 28.21 18.73
CA HIS A 121 -3.76 27.84 19.96
C HIS A 121 -2.96 28.19 21.21
N GLU A 122 -1.67 27.92 21.21
CA GLU A 122 -0.79 28.26 22.34
C GLU A 122 -0.74 29.78 22.59
N LYS A 123 -0.66 30.56 21.53
CA LYS A 123 -0.70 32.04 21.63
C LYS A 123 -2.03 32.52 22.19
N ARG A 124 -3.14 31.93 21.79
CA ARG A 124 -4.48 32.28 22.31
C ARG A 124 -4.62 31.93 23.78
N ILE A 125 -4.10 30.77 24.19
CA ILE A 125 -4.13 30.35 25.59
C ILE A 125 -3.29 31.31 26.43
N ALA A 126 -2.10 31.70 25.97
CA ALA A 126 -1.25 32.68 26.66
C ALA A 126 -1.93 34.02 26.85
N LYS A 127 -2.68 34.50 25.84
CA LYS A 127 -3.45 35.76 25.94
C LYS A 127 -4.58 35.64 26.96
N LEU A 128 -5.24 34.50 27.06
CA LEU A 128 -6.32 34.30 28.01
C LEU A 128 -5.84 34.10 29.45
N GLY A 129 -4.65 33.54 29.61
CA GLY A 129 -4.05 33.28 30.92
C GLY A 129 -3.26 34.43 31.48
N GLY A 130 -2.98 35.44 30.67
CA GLY A 130 -2.24 36.62 31.05
C GLY A 130 -3.12 37.82 31.23
#